data_85f423e5a5ed2c0be3195d0328364eb8
#
_entry.id   85f423e5a5ed2c0be3195d0328364eb8
#
_cell.length_a   1.000
_cell.length_b   1.000
_cell.length_c   1.000
_cell.angle_alpha   90.00
_cell.angle_beta   90.00
_cell.angle_gamma   90.00
#
_symmetry.space_group_name_H-M   'P 1'
#
loop_
_entity.id
_entity.type
_entity.pdbx_description
1 polymer ?
#
loop_
_entity_poly.entity_id
_entity_poly.type
_entity_poly.pdbx_seq_one_letter_code
_entity_poly.pdbx_strand_id
1 'polypeptide(L)' 'MAVSYNKLWNLVRQNKMKKADLARAAEISEYAMKKLNRDEPVQLEVLLRVCKVFHCDIGDLMEVIEE' A
#
# COMPACT_ATOMS: atom_id res chain seq x y z
N MET A 1 -12.80 -1.46 -13.74
CA MET A 1 -11.36 -1.48 -13.40
C MET A 1 -11.19 -1.83 -11.93
N ALA A 2 -10.13 -2.52 -11.63
CA ALA A 2 -9.77 -2.88 -10.27
C ALA A 2 -8.33 -2.49 -10.00
N VAL A 3 -7.92 -2.53 -8.74
CA VAL A 3 -6.53 -2.27 -8.36
C VAL A 3 -5.99 -3.46 -7.59
N SER A 4 -4.68 -3.64 -7.62
CA SER A 4 -3.99 -4.66 -6.85
C SER A 4 -2.82 -4.03 -6.10
N TYR A 5 -2.65 -4.39 -4.84
CA TYR A 5 -1.54 -3.92 -4.00
C TYR A 5 -0.53 -5.04 -3.73
N ASN A 6 -0.48 -6.06 -4.60
CA ASN A 6 0.47 -7.16 -4.43
C ASN A 6 1.91 -6.67 -4.36
N LYS A 7 2.25 -5.65 -5.16
CA LYS A 7 3.59 -5.07 -5.13
C LYS A 7 3.92 -4.49 -3.77
N LEU A 8 2.95 -3.80 -3.15
CA LEU A 8 3.12 -3.25 -1.80
C LEU A 8 3.41 -4.35 -0.80
N TRP A 9 2.63 -5.43 -0.82
CA TRP A 9 2.82 -6.53 0.12
C TRP A 9 4.15 -7.24 -0.09
N ASN A 10 4.62 -7.31 -1.32
CA ASN A 10 5.96 -7.83 -1.61
C ASN A 10 7.04 -6.97 -0.97
N LEU A 11 6.91 -5.64 -1.05
CA LEU A 11 7.85 -4.73 -0.40
C LEU A 11 7.85 -4.89 1.11
N VAL A 12 6.66 -5.03 1.69
CA VAL A 12 6.50 -5.25 3.13
C VAL A 12 7.28 -6.51 3.55
N ARG A 13 7.09 -7.61 2.80
CA ARG A 13 7.80 -8.86 3.10
C ARG A 13 9.31 -8.73 2.90
N GLN A 14 9.73 -8.09 1.83
CA GLN A 14 11.16 -7.89 1.54
C GLN A 14 11.86 -7.09 2.64
N ASN A 15 11.14 -6.19 3.27
CA ASN A 15 11.67 -5.38 4.37
C ASN A 15 11.45 -6.01 5.75
N LYS A 16 10.97 -7.25 5.77
CA LYS A 16 10.71 -8.00 7.00
C LYS A 16 9.77 -7.26 7.95
N MET A 17 8.81 -6.55 7.37
CA MET A 17 7.80 -5.81 8.12
C MET A 17 6.50 -6.58 8.20
N LYS A 18 5.71 -6.27 9.22
CA LYS A 18 4.32 -6.71 9.30
C LYS A 18 3.42 -5.57 8.85
N LYS A 19 2.17 -5.88 8.52
CA LYS A 19 1.21 -4.85 8.11
C LYS A 19 1.03 -3.78 9.19
N ALA A 20 1.05 -4.17 10.47
CA ALA A 20 0.97 -3.22 11.57
C ALA A 20 2.15 -2.26 11.60
N ASP A 21 3.35 -2.75 11.24
CA ASP A 21 4.54 -1.91 11.17
C ASP A 21 4.40 -0.87 10.07
N LEU A 22 3.87 -1.27 8.93
CA LEU A 22 3.61 -0.36 7.82
C LEU A 22 2.60 0.72 8.23
N ALA A 23 1.52 0.31 8.89
CA ALA A 23 0.47 1.25 9.32
C ALA A 23 1.05 2.33 10.24
N ARG A 24 1.95 1.94 11.15
CA ARG A 24 2.61 2.91 12.03
C ARG A 24 3.60 3.79 11.29
N ALA A 25 4.42 3.21 10.43
CA ALA A 25 5.45 3.96 9.72
C ALA A 25 4.86 4.99 8.75
N ALA A 26 3.77 4.63 8.07
CA ALA A 26 3.11 5.50 7.10
C ALA A 26 1.95 6.29 7.70
N GLU A 27 1.65 6.10 8.98
CA GLU A 27 0.54 6.76 9.67
C GLU A 27 -0.80 6.52 8.95
N ILE A 28 -1.06 5.26 8.63
CA ILE A 28 -2.26 4.83 7.92
C ILE A 28 -3.34 4.42 8.92
N SER A 29 -4.57 4.90 8.73
CA SER A 29 -5.70 4.54 9.58
C SER A 29 -6.10 3.09 9.35
N GLU A 30 -6.83 2.51 10.31
CA GLU A 30 -7.37 1.17 10.16
C GLU A 30 -8.30 1.07 8.95
N TYR A 31 -9.08 2.12 8.71
CA TYR A 31 -9.99 2.16 7.57
C TYR A 31 -9.23 2.04 6.25
N ALA A 32 -8.15 2.80 6.10
CA ALA A 32 -7.32 2.73 4.89
C ALA A 32 -6.61 1.37 4.78
N MET A 33 -6.13 0.82 5.89
CA MET A 33 -5.50 -0.50 5.88
C MET A 33 -6.48 -1.58 5.43
N LYS A 34 -7.73 -1.51 5.86
CA LYS A 34 -8.75 -2.46 5.41
C LYS A 34 -8.95 -2.39 3.90
N LYS A 35 -8.96 -1.18 3.35
CA LYS A 35 -9.09 -1.01 1.90
C LYS A 35 -7.89 -1.59 1.16
N LEU A 36 -6.68 -1.35 1.66
CA LEU A 36 -5.48 -1.93 1.07
C LEU A 36 -5.53 -3.46 1.08
N ASN A 37 -6.01 -4.04 2.17
CA ASN A 37 -6.13 -5.50 2.29
C ASN A 37 -7.16 -6.10 1.33
N ARG A 38 -8.13 -5.30 0.91
CA ARG A 38 -9.21 -5.76 0.02
C ARG A 38 -9.00 -5.36 -1.43
N ASP A 39 -7.84 -4.78 -1.76
CA ASP A 39 -7.58 -4.25 -3.09
C ASP A 39 -8.63 -3.23 -3.52
N GLU A 40 -9.03 -2.37 -2.59
CA GLU A 40 -9.96 -1.27 -2.84
C GLU A 40 -9.20 0.04 -3.01
N PRO A 41 -9.75 0.98 -3.80
CA PRO A 41 -9.09 2.27 -3.98
C PRO A 41 -8.96 3.02 -2.65
N VAL A 42 -7.81 3.67 -2.45
CA VAL A 42 -7.55 4.52 -1.29
C VAL A 42 -7.22 5.92 -1.78
N GLN A 43 -7.23 6.88 -0.85
CA GLN A 43 -6.83 8.25 -1.19
C GLN A 43 -5.36 8.28 -1.60
N LEU A 44 -5.05 9.15 -2.56
CA LEU A 44 -3.69 9.31 -3.04
C LEU A 44 -2.71 9.62 -1.92
N GLU A 45 -3.14 10.40 -0.93
CA GLU A 45 -2.30 10.76 0.21
C GLU A 45 -1.79 9.53 0.94
N VAL A 46 -2.61 8.50 1.09
CA VAL A 46 -2.20 7.24 1.73
C VAL A 46 -1.06 6.60 0.94
N LEU A 47 -1.20 6.56 -0.39
CA LEU A 47 -0.17 5.98 -1.25
C LEU A 47 1.13 6.78 -1.20
N LEU A 48 1.03 8.11 -1.13
CA LEU A 48 2.22 8.97 -1.03
C LEU A 48 2.98 8.72 0.27
N ARG A 49 2.27 8.50 1.37
CA ARG A 49 2.89 8.19 2.65
C ARG A 49 3.62 6.85 2.60
N VAL A 50 3.04 5.87 1.93
CA VAL A 50 3.68 4.55 1.76
C VAL A 50 4.91 4.68 0.87
N CYS A 51 4.82 5.46 -0.21
CA CYS A 51 5.98 5.73 -1.06
C CYS A 51 7.14 6.31 -0.26
N LYS A 52 6.84 7.21 0.67
CA LYS A 52 7.87 7.83 1.51
C LYS A 52 8.57 6.78 2.39
N VAL A 53 7.83 5.81 2.91
CA VAL A 53 8.40 4.75 3.74
C VAL A 53 9.40 3.90 2.95
N PHE A 54 9.06 3.56 1.71
CA PHE A 54 9.89 2.67 0.88
C PHE A 54 10.77 3.40 -0.13
N HIS A 55 10.71 4.72 -0.18
CA HIS A 55 11.46 5.54 -1.15
C HIS A 55 11.20 5.06 -2.59
N CYS A 56 9.92 4.95 -2.96
CA CYS A 56 9.52 4.43 -4.26
C CYS A 56 8.37 5.25 -4.85
N ASP A 57 7.96 4.88 -6.05
CA ASP A 57 6.83 5.52 -6.74
C ASP A 57 5.56 4.69 -6.58
N ILE A 58 4.42 5.31 -6.90
CA ILE A 58 3.12 4.64 -6.79
C ILE A 58 3.09 3.36 -7.64
N GLY A 59 3.71 3.37 -8.81
CA GLY A 59 3.78 2.17 -9.67
C GLY A 59 4.52 1.00 -9.03
N ASP A 60 5.33 1.25 -8.00
CA ASP A 60 6.01 0.19 -7.26
C ASP A 60 5.12 -0.42 -6.17
N LEU A 61 3.97 0.20 -5.89
CA LEU A 61 3.05 -0.23 -4.84
C LEU A 61 1.82 -0.93 -5.37
N MET A 62 1.35 -0.51 -6.53
CA MET A 62 0.07 -0.98 -7.05
C MET A 62 0.08 -1.08 -8.56
N GLU A 63 -0.91 -1.78 -9.08
CA GLU A 63 -1.18 -1.78 -10.51
C GLU A 63 -2.68 -1.71 -10.76
N VAL A 64 -3.05 -1.13 -11.89
CA VAL A 64 -4.44 -1.08 -12.32
C VAL A 64 -4.72 -2.33 -13.13
N ILE A 65 -5.81 -3.00 -12.79
CA ILE A 65 -6.22 -4.23 -13.47
C ILE A 65 -7.44 -3.90 -14.32
N GLU A 66 -7.34 -4.11 -15.62
CA GLU A 66 -8.46 -3.96 -16.53
C GLU A 66 -9.21 -5.28 -16.64
N GLU A 67 -10.52 -5.20 -16.59
CA GLU A 67 -11.38 -6.37 -16.73
C GLU A 67 -11.95 -6.46 -18.15
#